data_da7e42f0c00ee0869e284bf3a899af11
#
_entry.id   da7e42f0c00ee0869e284bf3a899af11
#
_cell.length_a   1.000
_cell.length_b   1.000
_cell.length_c   1.000
_cell.angle_alpha   90.00
_cell.angle_beta   90.00
_cell.angle_gamma   90.00
#
_symmetry.space_group_name_H-M   'P 1'
#
loop_
_entity.id
_entity.type
_entity.pdbx_description
1 polymer ?
#
loop_
_entity_poly.entity_id
_entity_poly.type
_entity_poly.pdbx_seq_one_letter_code
_entity_poly.pdbx_strand_id
1 'polypeptide(L)'
;MLTARPHLSNRRAPLLLALFAFFAALCLIPGTMEAQQPPEMLPLGQVRPGMQGYAYTIFSGDQIEKFDLEVIGVLDNFLGPKQSIILIQLKGPKVEHTGVVAGMSGSPVYLDGKLAGALSLKLGIFTKEPIAGVTPIQDVLNPPPSAAAELPMQQLGVPSGASVSAMLPSGSALEPIETPLVFSGFPPAALQQFANQLRGYGLVATQGGTTAPSPQDAHLVAGDMAGMVLVQGDASINSACTVTAVEADRVFLCGHPFLSLGDVQLPMARSRVVMTLSSDLSSTKIVNVAGSIGTITGDHLTAVTGRLGAPPAMIPLDLSLRASGAEKKLHFEIVNHPKLTPLLVALTTFNGLTQNPIYGESTTLHLTGEIRMQGHPAVEIENTFAPGDTLSPDGFPIALTMQNIFGRLFSNTFEPAKVEGISLHVESVPGRKSFTIESAWLEKGEAAPGETLRVRILVRPYRGEPQIKETTVRVPEQASRGTNLRVLVSDGDLMNRASRGFAFAGSGGGPAGLDQLISLLNRERRNDRLYVGLFVPAPTLLWDDKELPNVPLSQINIVDGRPAPGSVQVLRESLASEASIPLGGPVSGVISLNLQIR
;
A
#
# COMPACT_ATOMS: atom_id res chain seq x y z
N MET A 1 79.97 -42.20 43.87
CA MET A 1 79.15 -41.81 45.06
C MET A 1 77.71 -41.73 44.64
N LEU A 2 76.93 -42.65 45.14
CA LEU A 2 75.51 -42.82 44.85
C LEU A 2 74.72 -41.82 45.72
N THR A 3 73.68 -41.14 45.11
CA THR A 3 72.60 -40.52 45.88
C THR A 3 71.26 -40.95 45.31
N ALA A 4 70.49 -41.58 46.17
CA ALA A 4 69.16 -42.15 45.95
C ALA A 4 68.12 -41.07 45.75
N ARG A 5 67.14 -41.31 44.85
CA ARG A 5 65.88 -40.54 44.72
C ARG A 5 64.78 -41.25 45.51
N PRO A 6 63.90 -40.49 46.24
CA PRO A 6 62.73 -41.11 46.88
C PRO A 6 61.54 -41.19 45.92
N HIS A 7 60.86 -42.33 45.90
CA HIS A 7 59.57 -42.59 45.27
C HIS A 7 58.45 -41.82 45.98
N LEU A 8 57.76 -40.92 45.25
CA LEU A 8 56.49 -40.34 45.69
C LEU A 8 55.33 -41.18 45.13
N SER A 9 54.58 -41.83 46.03
CA SER A 9 53.41 -42.64 45.69
C SER A 9 52.22 -41.78 45.29
N ASN A 10 51.75 -42.02 44.07
CA ASN A 10 50.63 -41.32 43.43
C ASN A 10 49.26 -41.91 43.89
N ARG A 11 48.69 -41.44 45.02
CA ARG A 11 47.38 -41.89 45.59
C ARG A 11 46.24 -40.85 45.36
N ARG A 12 46.36 -39.94 44.40
CA ARG A 12 45.34 -38.90 44.15
C ARG A 12 44.51 -39.10 42.90
N ALA A 13 44.74 -40.14 42.11
CA ALA A 13 44.06 -40.39 40.83
C ALA A 13 42.55 -40.82 40.94
N PRO A 14 42.07 -41.59 41.94
CA PRO A 14 40.68 -42.03 41.96
C PRO A 14 39.66 -40.95 42.36
N LEU A 15 40.06 -39.89 43.09
CA LEU A 15 39.12 -38.84 43.58
C LEU A 15 38.76 -37.87 42.46
N LEU A 16 39.66 -37.54 41.55
CA LEU A 16 39.41 -36.65 40.43
C LEU A 16 38.54 -37.30 39.34
N LEU A 17 38.68 -38.63 39.13
CA LEU A 17 37.80 -39.37 38.18
C LEU A 17 36.37 -39.46 38.70
N ALA A 18 36.14 -39.60 39.99
CA ALA A 18 34.81 -39.65 40.61
C ALA A 18 34.10 -38.29 40.56
N LEU A 19 34.83 -37.17 40.70
CA LEU A 19 34.25 -35.81 40.56
C LEU A 19 33.88 -35.48 39.11
N PHE A 20 34.68 -35.95 38.14
CA PHE A 20 34.38 -35.74 36.73
C PHE A 20 33.18 -36.59 36.25
N ALA A 21 33.02 -37.79 36.74
CA ALA A 21 31.87 -38.66 36.46
C ALA A 21 30.57 -38.11 37.10
N PHE A 22 30.63 -37.47 38.27
CA PHE A 22 29.49 -36.85 38.93
C PHE A 22 29.04 -35.55 38.20
N PHE A 23 30.00 -34.75 37.68
CA PHE A 23 29.70 -33.56 36.88
C PHE A 23 29.16 -33.90 35.49
N ALA A 24 29.66 -34.98 34.86
CA ALA A 24 29.16 -35.48 33.58
C ALA A 24 27.74 -36.06 33.69
N ALA A 25 27.40 -36.69 34.83
CA ALA A 25 26.04 -37.23 35.10
C ALA A 25 25.02 -36.08 35.37
N LEU A 26 25.45 -34.94 35.91
CA LEU A 26 24.57 -33.76 36.14
C LEU A 26 24.23 -33.01 34.83
N CYS A 27 25.08 -33.13 33.80
CA CYS A 27 24.82 -32.49 32.46
C CYS A 27 23.95 -33.36 31.55
N LEU A 28 23.56 -34.57 31.96
CA LEU A 28 22.73 -35.50 31.18
C LEU A 28 21.28 -35.62 31.69
N ILE A 29 20.82 -34.68 32.53
CA ILE A 29 19.39 -34.52 32.74
C ILE A 29 18.84 -33.85 31.50
N PRO A 30 18.12 -34.54 30.59
CA PRO A 30 17.40 -33.86 29.55
C PRO A 30 16.37 -32.98 30.26
N GLY A 31 16.55 -31.66 30.22
CA GLY A 31 15.48 -30.76 30.57
C GLY A 31 14.31 -31.11 29.65
N THR A 32 13.36 -31.84 30.18
CA THR A 32 12.07 -32.00 29.50
C THR A 32 11.53 -30.58 29.39
N MET A 33 11.69 -29.95 28.18
CA MET A 33 10.85 -28.85 27.79
C MET A 33 9.42 -29.44 27.85
N GLU A 34 8.73 -29.13 28.93
CA GLU A 34 7.31 -29.38 29.06
C GLU A 34 6.67 -28.60 27.90
N ALA A 35 6.31 -29.30 26.84
CA ALA A 35 5.53 -28.72 25.76
C ALA A 35 4.26 -28.21 26.45
N GLN A 36 4.08 -26.87 26.50
CA GLN A 36 2.88 -26.25 27.04
C GLN A 36 1.70 -26.89 26.28
N GLN A 37 0.89 -27.65 27.00
CA GLN A 37 -0.34 -28.21 26.43
C GLN A 37 -1.18 -27.00 25.95
N PRO A 38 -1.77 -27.07 24.74
CA PRO A 38 -2.65 -26.02 24.28
C PRO A 38 -3.74 -25.79 25.34
N PRO A 39 -4.07 -24.52 25.66
CA PRO A 39 -5.07 -24.23 26.69
C PRO A 39 -6.40 -24.87 26.31
N GLU A 40 -7.08 -25.44 27.31
CA GLU A 40 -8.42 -25.98 27.13
C GLU A 40 -9.36 -24.86 26.64
N MET A 41 -10.15 -25.13 25.60
CA MET A 41 -11.07 -24.16 25.01
C MET A 41 -12.42 -24.18 25.70
N LEU A 42 -13.03 -23.00 25.87
CA LEU A 42 -14.38 -22.86 26.38
C LEU A 42 -15.37 -22.74 25.20
N PRO A 43 -16.27 -23.72 25.00
CA PRO A 43 -17.32 -23.58 23.98
C PRO A 43 -18.27 -22.41 24.26
N LEU A 44 -18.65 -21.65 23.23
CA LEU A 44 -19.54 -20.49 23.35
C LEU A 44 -20.84 -20.82 24.11
N GLY A 45 -21.41 -22.01 23.89
CA GLY A 45 -22.62 -22.46 24.57
C GLY A 45 -22.51 -22.64 26.11
N GLN A 46 -21.28 -22.57 26.66
CA GLN A 46 -21.02 -22.60 28.11
C GLN A 46 -20.87 -21.21 28.72
N VAL A 47 -20.73 -20.15 27.90
CA VAL A 47 -20.60 -18.77 28.37
C VAL A 47 -21.92 -18.29 28.96
N ARG A 48 -21.88 -17.67 30.12
CA ARG A 48 -23.06 -17.14 30.85
C ARG A 48 -22.79 -15.72 31.34
N PRO A 49 -23.80 -14.85 31.39
CA PRO A 49 -23.70 -13.54 32.05
C PRO A 49 -23.23 -13.67 33.51
N GLY A 50 -22.38 -12.74 33.97
CA GLY A 50 -21.81 -12.69 35.30
C GLY A 50 -20.59 -13.58 35.52
N MET A 51 -20.17 -14.39 34.52
CA MET A 51 -18.91 -15.14 34.62
C MET A 51 -17.74 -14.17 34.75
N GLN A 52 -16.86 -14.45 35.72
CA GLN A 52 -15.62 -13.72 35.91
C GLN A 52 -14.50 -14.36 35.09
N GLY A 53 -13.64 -13.51 34.53
CA GLY A 53 -12.53 -13.97 33.72
C GLY A 53 -11.37 -13.00 33.74
N TYR A 54 -10.42 -13.28 32.88
CA TYR A 54 -9.25 -12.42 32.70
C TYR A 54 -8.74 -12.49 31.26
N ALA A 55 -7.94 -11.50 30.89
CA ALA A 55 -7.25 -11.49 29.62
C ALA A 55 -5.79 -11.06 29.81
N TYR A 56 -4.98 -11.29 28.77
CA TYR A 56 -3.58 -10.92 28.76
C TYR A 56 -3.27 -9.92 27.64
N THR A 57 -2.44 -8.94 27.94
CA THR A 57 -1.88 -7.99 26.97
C THR A 57 -0.59 -7.39 27.49
N ILE A 58 0.15 -6.67 26.65
CA ILE A 58 1.31 -5.87 27.05
C ILE A 58 0.88 -4.40 27.12
N PHE A 59 1.01 -3.74 28.26
CA PHE A 59 0.78 -2.31 28.41
C PHE A 59 2.06 -1.49 28.23
N SER A 60 3.21 -2.04 28.60
CA SER A 60 4.51 -1.39 28.46
C SER A 60 5.65 -2.42 28.52
N GLY A 61 6.70 -2.21 27.75
CA GLY A 61 7.83 -3.13 27.63
C GLY A 61 7.45 -4.42 26.90
N ASP A 62 7.97 -5.55 27.42
CA ASP A 62 7.74 -6.89 26.91
C ASP A 62 6.99 -7.78 27.92
N GLN A 63 6.44 -7.19 28.99
CA GLN A 63 5.75 -7.93 30.03
C GLN A 63 4.28 -8.12 29.68
N ILE A 64 3.89 -9.39 29.55
CA ILE A 64 2.48 -9.77 29.43
C ILE A 64 1.82 -9.60 30.79
N GLU A 65 0.81 -8.75 30.86
CA GLU A 65 0.09 -8.43 32.08
C GLU A 65 -1.34 -8.95 32.00
N LYS A 66 -1.84 -9.42 33.14
CA LYS A 66 -3.21 -9.86 33.33
C LYS A 66 -4.10 -8.68 33.70
N PHE A 67 -5.31 -8.63 33.16
CA PHE A 67 -6.40 -7.78 33.63
C PHE A 67 -7.70 -8.58 33.74
N ASP A 68 -8.55 -8.19 34.67
CA ASP A 68 -9.77 -8.92 34.96
C ASP A 68 -10.94 -8.41 34.08
N LEU A 69 -11.98 -9.23 33.94
CA LEU A 69 -13.19 -8.91 33.18
C LEU A 69 -14.40 -9.68 33.71
N GLU A 70 -15.58 -9.20 33.32
CA GLU A 70 -16.87 -9.83 33.62
C GLU A 70 -17.70 -9.94 32.35
N VAL A 71 -18.34 -11.10 32.13
CA VAL A 71 -19.23 -11.33 31.00
C VAL A 71 -20.56 -10.62 31.23
N ILE A 72 -20.93 -9.74 30.31
CA ILE A 72 -22.24 -9.08 30.28
C ILE A 72 -23.28 -10.00 29.62
N GLY A 73 -22.89 -10.65 28.51
CA GLY A 73 -23.79 -11.53 27.75
C GLY A 73 -23.20 -11.99 26.43
N VAL A 74 -24.00 -12.69 25.66
CA VAL A 74 -23.66 -13.10 24.28
C VAL A 74 -24.61 -12.41 23.32
N LEU A 75 -24.06 -11.84 22.26
CA LEU A 75 -24.78 -11.24 21.13
C LEU A 75 -24.76 -12.24 19.97
N ASP A 76 -25.87 -12.98 19.82
CA ASP A 76 -25.97 -14.00 18.78
C ASP A 76 -26.09 -13.39 17.38
N ASN A 77 -25.39 -13.99 16.40
CA ASN A 77 -25.40 -13.57 15.00
C ASN A 77 -25.00 -12.10 14.77
N PHE A 78 -24.19 -11.52 15.65
CA PHE A 78 -23.84 -10.10 15.60
C PHE A 78 -23.01 -9.71 14.37
N LEU A 79 -21.97 -10.50 14.04
CA LEU A 79 -21.12 -10.25 12.86
C LEU A 79 -21.69 -10.86 11.58
N GLY A 80 -22.69 -11.73 11.71
CA GLY A 80 -23.31 -12.44 10.60
C GLY A 80 -23.97 -13.74 11.06
N PRO A 81 -24.59 -14.50 10.16
CA PRO A 81 -25.22 -15.77 10.52
C PRO A 81 -24.23 -16.73 11.18
N LYS A 82 -24.55 -17.21 12.38
CA LYS A 82 -23.73 -18.10 13.23
C LYS A 82 -22.41 -17.46 13.73
N GLN A 83 -22.30 -16.15 13.69
CA GLN A 83 -21.12 -15.42 14.18
C GLN A 83 -21.53 -14.50 15.33
N SER A 84 -21.33 -14.99 16.54
CA SER A 84 -21.71 -14.36 17.80
C SER A 84 -20.52 -13.63 18.42
N ILE A 85 -20.81 -12.69 19.32
CA ILE A 85 -19.82 -11.95 20.10
C ILE A 85 -20.14 -12.11 21.57
N ILE A 86 -19.11 -12.34 22.40
CA ILE A 86 -19.24 -12.29 23.85
C ILE A 86 -18.99 -10.86 24.30
N LEU A 87 -19.99 -10.23 24.90
CA LEU A 87 -19.89 -8.87 25.43
C LEU A 87 -19.33 -8.93 26.85
N ILE A 88 -18.28 -8.16 27.11
CA ILE A 88 -17.57 -8.13 28.41
C ILE A 88 -17.35 -6.70 28.88
N GLN A 89 -17.21 -6.54 30.21
CA GLN A 89 -16.70 -5.33 30.84
C GLN A 89 -15.31 -5.61 31.40
N LEU A 90 -14.34 -4.78 31.01
CA LEU A 90 -12.98 -4.85 31.55
C LEU A 90 -12.95 -4.29 32.97
N LYS A 91 -12.17 -4.88 33.87
CA LYS A 91 -12.06 -4.52 35.29
C LYS A 91 -10.61 -4.30 35.68
N GLY A 92 -10.40 -3.38 36.58
CA GLY A 92 -9.10 -3.07 37.17
C GLY A 92 -8.56 -1.69 36.77
N PRO A 93 -7.71 -1.10 37.62
CA PRO A 93 -7.37 0.31 37.53
C PRO A 93 -6.70 0.73 36.21
N LYS A 94 -5.92 -0.15 35.58
CA LYS A 94 -5.29 0.17 34.30
C LYS A 94 -6.33 0.30 33.19
N VAL A 95 -7.16 -0.74 32.98
CA VAL A 95 -8.14 -0.77 31.88
C VAL A 95 -9.33 0.16 32.13
N GLU A 96 -9.66 0.45 33.39
CA GLU A 96 -10.67 1.47 33.73
C GLU A 96 -10.15 2.88 33.42
N HIS A 97 -8.83 3.12 33.55
CA HIS A 97 -8.20 4.38 33.18
C HIS A 97 -7.98 4.54 31.67
N THR A 98 -7.51 3.48 31.00
CA THR A 98 -7.16 3.57 29.56
C THR A 98 -8.34 3.31 28.64
N GLY A 99 -9.39 2.65 29.14
CA GLY A 99 -10.41 2.06 28.27
C GLY A 99 -9.87 0.91 27.45
N VAL A 100 -10.59 0.58 26.39
CA VAL A 100 -10.15 -0.37 25.37
C VAL A 100 -9.16 0.31 24.44
N VAL A 101 -7.95 -0.21 24.35
CA VAL A 101 -6.79 0.44 23.71
C VAL A 101 -6.57 -0.13 22.31
N ALA A 102 -6.31 0.71 21.31
CA ALA A 102 -5.85 0.28 19.99
C ALA A 102 -4.56 -0.55 20.10
N GLY A 103 -4.59 -1.79 19.54
CA GLY A 103 -3.53 -2.79 19.71
C GLY A 103 -3.78 -3.81 20.82
N MET A 104 -4.86 -3.68 21.64
CA MET A 104 -5.33 -4.77 22.49
C MET A 104 -6.12 -5.83 21.72
N SER A 105 -6.52 -5.55 20.51
CA SER A 105 -7.20 -6.51 19.63
C SER A 105 -6.37 -7.79 19.51
N GLY A 106 -7.01 -8.95 19.71
CA GLY A 106 -6.36 -10.26 19.80
C GLY A 106 -6.00 -10.69 21.22
N SER A 107 -6.14 -9.84 22.26
CA SER A 107 -5.87 -10.25 23.66
C SER A 107 -6.63 -11.53 23.99
N PRO A 108 -5.94 -12.62 24.41
CA PRO A 108 -6.59 -13.87 24.75
C PRO A 108 -7.44 -13.72 26.02
N VAL A 109 -8.70 -14.11 25.92
CA VAL A 109 -9.70 -14.03 27.01
C VAL A 109 -9.94 -15.42 27.58
N TYR A 110 -9.83 -15.53 28.89
CA TYR A 110 -10.02 -16.77 29.64
C TYR A 110 -11.22 -16.64 30.57
N LEU A 111 -12.10 -17.63 30.55
CA LEU A 111 -13.24 -17.81 31.46
C LEU A 111 -13.10 -19.19 32.10
N ASP A 112 -13.25 -19.28 33.41
CA ASP A 112 -13.04 -20.52 34.18
C ASP A 112 -11.69 -21.22 33.86
N GLY A 113 -10.64 -20.42 33.57
CA GLY A 113 -9.30 -20.91 33.24
C GLY A 113 -9.16 -21.44 31.80
N LYS A 114 -10.22 -21.47 30.99
CA LYS A 114 -10.22 -21.95 29.62
C LYS A 114 -10.23 -20.80 28.63
N LEU A 115 -9.58 -20.96 27.49
CA LEU A 115 -9.53 -19.94 26.44
C LEU A 115 -10.90 -19.80 25.77
N ALA A 116 -11.54 -18.64 25.96
CA ALA A 116 -12.89 -18.36 25.47
C ALA A 116 -12.89 -17.63 24.12
N GLY A 117 -11.88 -16.78 23.87
CA GLY A 117 -11.83 -16.00 22.62
C GLY A 117 -10.75 -14.93 22.59
N ALA A 118 -10.88 -14.02 21.64
CA ALA A 118 -10.00 -12.88 21.39
C ALA A 118 -10.76 -11.58 21.57
N LEU A 119 -10.20 -10.64 22.31
CA LEU A 119 -10.71 -9.27 22.39
C LEU A 119 -10.67 -8.63 20.99
N SER A 120 -11.79 -8.15 20.48
CA SER A 120 -11.89 -7.76 19.07
C SER A 120 -12.65 -6.46 18.81
N LEU A 121 -13.66 -6.16 19.61
CA LEU A 121 -14.52 -5.00 19.42
C LEU A 121 -14.49 -4.11 20.65
N LYS A 122 -14.77 -2.82 20.44
CA LYS A 122 -15.03 -1.84 21.50
C LYS A 122 -16.40 -1.19 21.31
N LEU A 123 -17.00 -0.76 22.39
CA LEU A 123 -18.21 0.05 22.35
C LEU A 123 -17.81 1.52 22.18
N GLY A 124 -18.13 2.11 21.06
CA GLY A 124 -18.05 3.52 20.67
C GLY A 124 -17.04 4.44 21.38
N ILE A 125 -16.97 5.68 20.95
CA ILE A 125 -16.25 6.76 21.60
C ILE A 125 -17.10 7.35 22.73
N PHE A 126 -16.47 7.79 23.84
CA PHE A 126 -17.08 8.41 25.02
C PHE A 126 -17.92 7.48 25.93
N THR A 127 -17.62 6.18 25.96
CA THR A 127 -18.21 5.29 26.97
C THR A 127 -17.53 5.49 28.31
N LYS A 128 -18.33 5.58 29.39
CA LYS A 128 -17.80 5.68 30.76
C LYS A 128 -17.17 4.38 31.25
N GLU A 129 -17.69 3.26 30.77
CA GLU A 129 -17.26 1.93 31.14
C GLU A 129 -16.50 1.26 29.99
N PRO A 130 -15.41 0.54 30.25
CA PRO A 130 -14.63 -0.15 29.23
C PRO A 130 -15.33 -1.45 28.79
N ILE A 131 -16.36 -1.31 27.95
CA ILE A 131 -17.11 -2.43 27.38
C ILE A 131 -16.47 -2.85 26.07
N ALA A 132 -16.31 -4.15 25.89
CA ALA A 132 -15.66 -4.74 24.74
C ALA A 132 -16.37 -5.99 24.22
N GLY A 133 -16.13 -6.33 22.97
CA GLY A 133 -16.58 -7.58 22.37
C GLY A 133 -15.41 -8.55 22.19
N VAL A 134 -15.70 -9.82 22.40
CA VAL A 134 -14.76 -10.94 22.26
C VAL A 134 -15.26 -11.87 21.17
N THR A 135 -14.44 -12.11 20.17
CA THR A 135 -14.69 -13.12 19.14
C THR A 135 -14.45 -14.51 19.74
N PRO A 136 -15.43 -15.43 19.68
CA PRO A 136 -15.30 -16.78 20.25
C PRO A 136 -14.09 -17.53 19.68
N ILE A 137 -13.44 -18.34 20.51
CA ILE A 137 -12.19 -19.01 20.12
C ILE A 137 -12.36 -19.94 18.93
N GLN A 138 -13.51 -20.60 18.78
CA GLN A 138 -13.79 -21.47 17.64
C GLN A 138 -13.74 -20.70 16.31
N ASP A 139 -14.25 -19.45 16.31
CA ASP A 139 -14.27 -18.58 15.13
C ASP A 139 -12.88 -17.99 14.85
N VAL A 140 -12.06 -17.75 15.89
CA VAL A 140 -10.66 -17.29 15.76
C VAL A 140 -9.78 -18.38 15.13
N LEU A 141 -9.91 -19.62 15.60
CA LEU A 141 -9.08 -20.75 15.13
C LEU A 141 -9.51 -21.29 13.77
N ASN A 142 -10.78 -21.09 13.41
CA ASN A 142 -11.36 -21.50 12.14
C ASN A 142 -12.07 -20.31 11.47
N PRO A 143 -11.32 -19.27 11.09
CA PRO A 143 -11.92 -18.08 10.52
C PRO A 143 -12.66 -18.45 9.22
N PRO A 144 -13.93 -18.00 9.07
CA PRO A 144 -14.66 -18.23 7.83
C PRO A 144 -13.92 -17.56 6.67
N PRO A 145 -13.87 -18.20 5.49
CA PRO A 145 -13.28 -17.56 4.33
C PRO A 145 -14.01 -16.23 4.09
N SER A 146 -13.30 -15.13 4.15
CA SER A 146 -13.84 -13.84 3.73
C SER A 146 -14.10 -13.92 2.23
N ALA A 147 -15.32 -13.70 1.79
CA ALA A 147 -15.51 -13.19 0.45
C ALA A 147 -14.65 -11.90 0.41
N ALA A 148 -13.62 -11.90 -0.43
CA ALA A 148 -12.76 -10.74 -0.59
C ALA A 148 -13.68 -9.53 -0.78
N ALA A 149 -13.73 -8.64 0.20
CA ALA A 149 -14.48 -7.42 0.05
C ALA A 149 -13.89 -6.73 -1.18
N GLU A 150 -14.64 -6.66 -2.25
CA GLU A 150 -14.32 -5.79 -3.36
C GLU A 150 -14.35 -4.38 -2.77
N LEU A 151 -13.19 -3.94 -2.27
CA LEU A 151 -12.99 -2.54 -1.98
C LEU A 151 -13.13 -1.86 -3.34
N PRO A 152 -14.19 -1.10 -3.60
CA PRO A 152 -14.28 -0.38 -4.86
C PRO A 152 -13.06 0.51 -4.91
N MET A 153 -12.20 0.29 -5.91
CA MET A 153 -11.17 1.25 -6.31
C MET A 153 -11.94 2.47 -6.88
N GLN A 154 -12.61 3.20 -6.01
CA GLN A 154 -13.20 4.47 -6.38
C GLN A 154 -12.12 5.54 -6.38
N GLN A 155 -12.07 6.19 -7.51
CA GLN A 155 -11.37 7.43 -7.82
C GLN A 155 -11.17 8.30 -6.57
N LEU A 156 -9.93 8.73 -6.36
CA LEU A 156 -9.56 9.79 -5.43
C LEU A 156 -10.54 10.97 -5.54
N GLY A 157 -11.49 11.08 -4.63
CA GLY A 157 -12.42 12.19 -4.64
C GLY A 157 -13.51 12.16 -3.57
N VAL A 158 -13.95 11.01 -3.07
CA VAL A 158 -14.99 10.94 -2.03
C VAL A 158 -14.73 9.75 -1.11
N PRO A 159 -14.62 9.94 0.22
CA PRO A 159 -14.58 8.84 1.16
C PRO A 159 -15.98 8.23 1.26
N SER A 160 -16.23 7.14 0.55
CA SER A 160 -17.34 6.26 0.87
C SER A 160 -16.94 5.37 2.03
N GLY A 161 -17.19 5.86 3.24
CA GLY A 161 -17.13 5.07 4.46
C GLY A 161 -18.21 4.00 4.43
N ALA A 162 -17.88 2.83 3.94
CA ALA A 162 -18.62 1.62 4.28
C ALA A 162 -17.99 1.00 5.52
N SER A 163 -18.10 1.69 6.66
CA SER A 163 -18.07 1.04 7.96
C SER A 163 -19.28 0.12 8.00
N VAL A 164 -19.06 -1.18 8.17
CA VAL A 164 -20.12 -2.07 8.63
C VAL A 164 -20.36 -1.72 10.11
N SER A 165 -20.93 -0.54 10.35
CA SER A 165 -21.41 -0.13 11.65
C SER A 165 -22.76 -0.81 11.83
N ALA A 166 -22.81 -1.89 12.61
CA ALA A 166 -24.06 -2.35 13.16
C ALA A 166 -24.58 -1.24 14.07
N MET A 167 -25.52 -0.44 13.57
CA MET A 167 -26.10 0.68 14.31
C MET A 167 -26.97 0.12 15.44
N LEU A 168 -26.49 0.27 16.66
CA LEU A 168 -27.33 0.22 17.84
C LEU A 168 -28.13 1.54 17.94
N PRO A 169 -29.38 1.53 18.45
CA PRO A 169 -30.14 2.75 18.61
C PRO A 169 -29.40 3.77 19.47
N SER A 170 -29.30 5.01 19.01
CA SER A 170 -28.72 6.17 19.72
C SER A 170 -27.18 6.28 19.75
N GLY A 171 -26.48 6.00 18.67
CA GLY A 171 -25.07 6.44 18.51
C GLY A 171 -24.02 5.59 19.24
N SER A 172 -24.37 4.48 19.85
CA SER A 172 -23.44 3.49 20.39
C SER A 172 -23.35 2.29 19.45
N ALA A 173 -22.28 2.19 18.68
CA ALA A 173 -21.98 1.05 17.82
C ALA A 173 -20.83 0.25 18.43
N LEU A 174 -20.90 -1.09 18.37
CA LEU A 174 -19.73 -1.95 18.58
C LEU A 174 -18.91 -1.91 17.29
N GLU A 175 -17.68 -1.45 17.40
CA GLU A 175 -16.75 -1.29 16.29
C GLU A 175 -15.51 -2.16 16.51
N PRO A 176 -14.84 -2.64 15.46
CA PRO A 176 -13.52 -3.26 15.61
C PRO A 176 -12.57 -2.33 16.37
N ILE A 177 -11.79 -2.90 17.30
CA ILE A 177 -10.72 -2.15 17.95
C ILE A 177 -9.75 -1.71 16.87
N GLU A 178 -9.41 -0.42 16.82
CA GLU A 178 -8.54 0.09 15.79
C GLU A 178 -7.18 -0.62 15.82
N THR A 179 -6.68 -0.93 14.64
CA THR A 179 -5.33 -1.48 14.50
C THR A 179 -4.33 -0.34 14.34
N PRO A 180 -3.35 -0.20 15.26
CA PRO A 180 -2.26 0.74 15.09
C PRO A 180 -1.49 0.45 13.80
N LEU A 181 -1.39 1.45 12.93
CA LEU A 181 -0.48 1.45 11.80
C LEU A 181 0.73 2.30 12.17
N VAL A 182 1.84 1.63 12.42
CA VAL A 182 3.05 2.20 13.00
C VAL A 182 3.98 2.66 11.90
N PHE A 183 4.29 3.94 11.91
CA PHE A 183 5.19 4.59 10.97
C PHE A 183 6.52 4.93 11.65
N SER A 184 7.62 4.44 11.09
CA SER A 184 8.97 4.80 11.51
C SER A 184 9.73 5.45 10.35
N GLY A 185 10.43 6.53 10.60
CA GLY A 185 11.12 7.28 9.55
C GLY A 185 10.20 8.15 8.69
N PHE A 186 8.97 8.45 9.16
CA PHE A 186 8.03 9.35 8.50
C PHE A 186 7.88 10.65 9.30
N PRO A 187 8.09 11.84 8.69
CA PRO A 187 7.80 13.11 9.35
C PRO A 187 6.28 13.30 9.53
N PRO A 188 5.82 14.02 10.57
CA PRO A 188 4.41 14.25 10.84
C PRO A 188 3.64 14.82 9.64
N ALA A 189 4.24 15.71 8.86
CA ALA A 189 3.62 16.31 7.68
C ALA A 189 3.29 15.27 6.59
N ALA A 190 4.14 14.24 6.41
CA ALA A 190 3.89 13.15 5.48
C ALA A 190 2.70 12.30 5.94
N LEU A 191 2.60 12.04 7.24
CA LEU A 191 1.48 11.27 7.79
C LEU A 191 0.16 12.00 7.69
N GLN A 192 0.13 13.31 7.95
CA GLN A 192 -1.08 14.13 7.89
C GLN A 192 -1.73 14.11 6.51
N GLN A 193 -0.94 14.06 5.43
CA GLN A 193 -1.43 14.02 4.06
C GLN A 193 -2.32 12.78 3.79
N PHE A 194 -2.02 11.64 4.42
CA PHE A 194 -2.73 10.38 4.22
C PHE A 194 -3.62 9.97 5.42
N ALA A 195 -3.58 10.71 6.52
CA ALA A 195 -4.25 10.34 7.76
C ALA A 195 -5.76 10.09 7.61
N ASN A 196 -6.44 10.92 6.83
CA ASN A 196 -7.88 10.77 6.60
C ASN A 196 -8.20 9.51 5.77
N GLN A 197 -7.37 9.19 4.79
CA GLN A 197 -7.52 7.98 3.98
C GLN A 197 -7.32 6.73 4.84
N LEU A 198 -6.28 6.71 5.68
CA LEU A 198 -5.99 5.59 6.60
C LEU A 198 -7.12 5.39 7.62
N ARG A 199 -7.65 6.47 8.20
CA ARG A 199 -8.76 6.41 9.16
C ARG A 199 -10.03 5.85 8.53
N GLY A 200 -10.29 6.15 7.26
CA GLY A 200 -11.39 5.57 6.48
C GLY A 200 -11.33 4.04 6.37
N TYR A 201 -10.15 3.44 6.58
CA TYR A 201 -9.96 1.98 6.63
C TYR A 201 -9.94 1.41 8.07
N GLY A 202 -10.26 2.18 9.10
CA GLY A 202 -10.18 1.75 10.50
C GLY A 202 -8.75 1.68 11.05
N LEU A 203 -7.80 2.33 10.39
CA LEU A 203 -6.39 2.35 10.77
C LEU A 203 -6.04 3.64 11.49
N VAL A 204 -5.36 3.53 12.62
CA VAL A 204 -4.82 4.67 13.38
C VAL A 204 -3.34 4.79 13.10
N ALA A 205 -2.96 5.84 12.36
CA ALA A 205 -1.55 6.15 12.12
C ALA A 205 -0.88 6.57 13.44
N THR A 206 0.14 5.84 13.86
CA THR A 206 0.95 6.13 15.05
C THR A 206 2.41 6.24 14.65
N GLN A 207 3.14 7.14 15.30
CA GLN A 207 4.60 7.15 15.17
C GLN A 207 5.19 6.10 16.12
N GLY A 208 6.14 5.33 15.59
CA GLY A 208 6.88 4.34 16.35
C GLY A 208 8.31 4.24 15.87
N GLY A 209 8.98 3.20 16.25
CA GLY A 209 10.36 2.96 15.85
C GLY A 209 10.56 1.53 15.36
N THR A 210 11.82 1.23 15.05
CA THR A 210 12.30 -0.12 14.77
C THR A 210 13.28 -0.54 15.85
N THR A 211 13.37 -1.84 16.11
CA THR A 211 14.39 -2.42 16.97
C THR A 211 15.23 -3.43 16.19
N ALA A 212 16.47 -3.62 16.59
CA ALA A 212 17.30 -4.68 16.02
C ALA A 212 16.62 -6.04 16.25
N PRO A 213 16.64 -6.95 15.25
CA PRO A 213 16.13 -8.31 15.40
C PRO A 213 16.86 -9.06 16.53
N SER A 214 16.11 -9.88 17.25
CA SER A 214 16.64 -10.74 18.31
C SER A 214 16.18 -12.18 18.07
N PRO A 215 16.98 -13.21 18.40
CA PRO A 215 16.56 -14.62 18.32
C PRO A 215 15.28 -14.90 19.14
N GLN A 216 15.03 -14.13 20.19
CA GLN A 216 13.83 -14.25 21.03
C GLN A 216 12.55 -13.79 20.31
N ASP A 217 12.66 -13.00 19.24
CA ASP A 217 11.49 -12.48 18.51
C ASP A 217 10.71 -13.61 17.81
N ALA A 218 11.37 -14.72 17.47
CA ALA A 218 10.74 -15.90 16.88
C ALA A 218 9.84 -16.72 17.84
N HIS A 219 9.91 -16.44 19.14
CA HIS A 219 9.11 -17.13 20.16
C HIS A 219 7.91 -16.28 20.55
N LEU A 220 6.78 -16.49 19.90
CA LEU A 220 5.52 -15.86 20.25
C LEU A 220 4.72 -16.74 21.21
N VAL A 221 4.08 -16.09 22.18
CA VAL A 221 3.10 -16.71 23.08
C VAL A 221 1.81 -15.89 23.12
N ALA A 222 0.73 -16.46 23.62
CA ALA A 222 -0.53 -15.77 23.81
C ALA A 222 -0.35 -14.52 24.71
N GLY A 223 -0.82 -13.36 24.28
CA GLY A 223 -0.62 -12.08 24.93
C GLY A 223 0.56 -11.24 24.39
N ASP A 224 1.49 -11.83 23.64
CA ASP A 224 2.52 -11.12 22.90
C ASP A 224 1.92 -10.18 21.84
N MET A 225 2.76 -9.34 21.25
CA MET A 225 2.34 -8.44 20.20
C MET A 225 3.10 -8.69 18.90
N ALA A 226 2.34 -8.87 17.82
CA ALA A 226 2.87 -9.08 16.48
C ALA A 226 1.97 -8.43 15.43
N GLY A 227 2.44 -8.30 14.20
CA GLY A 227 1.66 -7.71 13.13
C GLY A 227 2.29 -7.87 11.75
N MET A 228 1.66 -7.26 10.77
CA MET A 228 2.10 -7.28 9.38
C MET A 228 3.15 -6.21 9.13
N VAL A 229 4.21 -6.56 8.42
CA VAL A 229 5.16 -5.61 7.86
C VAL A 229 4.67 -5.25 6.46
N LEU A 230 4.40 -3.97 6.23
CA LEU A 230 3.93 -3.45 4.93
C LEU A 230 5.05 -2.79 4.14
N VAL A 231 5.93 -2.08 4.83
CA VAL A 231 7.14 -1.45 4.30
C VAL A 231 8.27 -1.61 5.31
N GLN A 232 9.47 -1.91 4.83
CA GLN A 232 10.70 -1.92 5.65
C GLN A 232 11.86 -1.29 4.88
N GLY A 233 12.98 -1.01 5.56
CA GLY A 233 14.17 -0.36 5.02
C GLY A 233 14.45 0.98 5.71
N ASP A 234 14.77 2.03 4.95
CA ASP A 234 15.07 3.37 5.49
C ASP A 234 13.86 4.05 6.16
N ALA A 235 12.67 3.56 5.90
CA ALA A 235 11.47 3.83 6.69
C ALA A 235 10.61 2.56 6.77
N SER A 236 9.70 2.49 7.73
CA SER A 236 8.85 1.31 7.88
C SER A 236 7.39 1.67 8.15
N ILE A 237 6.50 0.78 7.69
CA ILE A 237 5.06 0.80 7.97
C ILE A 237 4.65 -0.59 8.40
N ASN A 238 4.12 -0.70 9.62
CA ASN A 238 3.76 -1.98 10.22
C ASN A 238 2.42 -1.89 10.93
N SER A 239 1.65 -2.98 10.95
CA SER A 239 0.50 -3.10 11.87
C SER A 239 0.93 -3.74 13.18
N ALA A 240 0.10 -3.64 14.21
CA ALA A 240 0.37 -4.27 15.49
C ALA A 240 -0.93 -4.72 16.19
N CYS A 241 -1.01 -6.02 16.50
CA CYS A 241 -2.10 -6.65 17.24
C CYS A 241 -1.54 -7.52 18.36
N THR A 242 -2.39 -7.93 19.30
CA THR A 242 -2.05 -8.94 20.31
C THR A 242 -2.24 -10.34 19.74
N VAL A 243 -1.36 -11.26 20.11
CA VAL A 243 -1.43 -12.69 19.76
C VAL A 243 -2.45 -13.38 20.65
N THR A 244 -3.44 -14.05 20.05
CA THR A 244 -4.48 -14.78 20.75
C THR A 244 -4.05 -16.17 21.12
N ALA A 245 -3.46 -16.90 20.17
CA ALA A 245 -2.99 -18.27 20.34
C ALA A 245 -1.85 -18.57 19.39
N VAL A 246 -1.03 -19.54 19.78
CA VAL A 246 0.02 -20.13 18.94
C VAL A 246 -0.16 -21.65 19.00
N GLU A 247 -0.35 -22.29 17.84
CA GLU A 247 -0.48 -23.73 17.68
C GLU A 247 0.62 -24.23 16.75
N ALA A 248 1.65 -24.83 17.31
CA ALA A 248 2.87 -25.21 16.60
C ALA A 248 3.51 -24.01 15.88
N ASP A 249 3.41 -23.93 14.56
CA ASP A 249 3.88 -22.81 13.73
C ASP A 249 2.79 -21.79 13.38
N ARG A 250 1.52 -22.10 13.68
CA ARG A 250 0.38 -21.22 13.37
C ARG A 250 0.19 -20.17 14.46
N VAL A 251 0.00 -18.94 14.05
CA VAL A 251 -0.24 -17.77 14.93
C VAL A 251 -1.59 -17.17 14.60
N PHE A 252 -2.41 -16.90 15.63
CA PHE A 252 -3.70 -16.23 15.53
C PHE A 252 -3.64 -14.91 16.28
N LEU A 253 -4.03 -13.82 15.62
CA LEU A 253 -3.92 -12.47 16.19
C LEU A 253 -5.09 -11.59 15.77
N CYS A 254 -5.23 -10.41 16.38
CA CYS A 254 -6.22 -9.37 16.16
C CYS A 254 -7.66 -9.72 16.59
N GLY A 255 -8.19 -10.93 16.38
CA GLY A 255 -9.58 -11.29 16.68
C GLY A 255 -10.63 -10.65 15.74
N HIS A 256 -10.19 -9.84 14.79
CA HIS A 256 -10.96 -9.18 13.74
C HIS A 256 -10.07 -8.97 12.50
N PRO A 257 -10.61 -8.61 11.32
CA PRO A 257 -9.79 -8.38 10.14
C PRO A 257 -8.94 -7.11 10.28
N PHE A 258 -7.80 -7.09 9.61
CA PHE A 258 -7.02 -5.87 9.40
C PHE A 258 -7.65 -4.98 8.31
N LEU A 259 -7.84 -5.52 7.11
CA LEU A 259 -8.49 -4.87 5.96
C LEU A 259 -9.40 -5.83 5.18
N SER A 260 -9.69 -7.00 5.71
CA SER A 260 -10.47 -8.05 5.03
C SER A 260 -9.85 -8.47 3.69
N LEU A 261 -8.54 -8.67 3.69
CA LEU A 261 -7.80 -8.97 2.45
C LEU A 261 -8.01 -10.41 1.97
N GLY A 262 -8.52 -11.31 2.84
CA GLY A 262 -8.66 -12.73 2.55
C GLY A 262 -7.33 -13.47 2.69
N ASP A 263 -7.06 -14.45 1.82
CA ASP A 263 -5.78 -15.15 1.79
C ASP A 263 -4.68 -14.22 1.28
N VAL A 264 -3.60 -14.11 2.04
CA VAL A 264 -2.49 -13.19 1.78
C VAL A 264 -1.13 -13.83 2.02
N GLN A 265 -0.08 -13.17 1.57
CA GLN A 265 1.31 -13.51 1.86
C GLN A 265 2.02 -12.21 2.26
N LEU A 266 2.01 -11.87 3.55
CA LEU A 266 2.63 -10.65 4.06
C LEU A 266 3.65 -11.01 5.14
N PRO A 267 4.80 -10.33 5.26
CA PRO A 267 5.74 -10.60 6.33
C PRO A 267 5.11 -10.32 7.70
N MET A 268 5.39 -11.20 8.67
CA MET A 268 4.97 -11.08 10.07
C MET A 268 6.16 -10.71 10.94
N ALA A 269 6.01 -9.70 11.80
CA ALA A 269 7.03 -9.29 12.75
C ALA A 269 6.48 -9.20 14.18
N ARG A 270 7.36 -9.39 15.18
CA ARG A 270 7.06 -9.11 16.58
C ARG A 270 7.10 -7.60 16.81
N SER A 271 6.18 -7.10 17.65
CA SER A 271 6.13 -5.72 18.08
C SER A 271 6.40 -5.62 19.58
N ARG A 272 7.23 -4.64 19.99
CA ARG A 272 7.54 -4.34 21.39
C ARG A 272 6.85 -3.06 21.80
N VAL A 273 6.06 -3.12 22.87
CA VAL A 273 5.30 -1.96 23.35
C VAL A 273 6.23 -1.01 24.09
N VAL A 274 6.38 0.21 23.60
CA VAL A 274 7.11 1.25 24.33
C VAL A 274 6.27 1.73 25.51
N MET A 275 5.02 2.12 25.22
CA MET A 275 4.03 2.53 26.23
C MET A 275 2.61 2.48 25.66
N THR A 276 1.64 2.45 26.54
CA THR A 276 0.24 2.74 26.22
C THR A 276 -0.03 4.22 26.48
N LEU A 277 -0.46 4.94 25.45
CA LEU A 277 -0.91 6.32 25.55
C LEU A 277 -2.41 6.33 25.84
N SER A 278 -2.78 6.79 27.04
CA SER A 278 -4.19 6.97 27.42
C SER A 278 -4.74 8.25 26.79
N SER A 279 -5.94 8.19 26.25
CA SER A 279 -6.65 9.31 25.61
C SER A 279 -8.15 9.14 25.78
N ASP A 280 -8.87 10.25 26.01
CA ASP A 280 -10.33 10.25 26.10
C ASP A 280 -11.01 9.92 24.78
N LEU A 281 -10.31 10.10 23.65
CA LEU A 281 -10.85 9.79 22.31
C LEU A 281 -10.48 8.39 21.84
N SER A 282 -9.20 8.04 21.89
CA SER A 282 -8.70 6.74 21.43
C SER A 282 -7.33 6.48 22.05
N SER A 283 -7.31 5.64 23.07
CA SER A 283 -6.06 5.15 23.65
C SER A 283 -5.35 4.22 22.66
N THR A 284 -4.01 4.30 22.58
CA THR A 284 -3.23 3.52 21.62
C THR A 284 -1.90 3.06 22.21
N LYS A 285 -1.39 1.93 21.73
CA LYS A 285 -0.04 1.48 22.03
C LYS A 285 0.96 2.11 21.08
N ILE A 286 2.02 2.68 21.62
CA ILE A 286 3.20 3.08 20.85
C ILE A 286 4.15 1.88 20.85
N VAL A 287 4.55 1.41 19.65
CA VAL A 287 5.33 0.19 19.52
C VAL A 287 6.57 0.39 18.66
N ASN A 288 7.59 -0.42 18.90
CA ASN A 288 8.72 -0.64 18.02
C ASN A 288 8.57 -2.01 17.37
N VAL A 289 8.85 -2.10 16.08
CA VAL A 289 8.74 -3.34 15.33
C VAL A 289 10.12 -3.94 15.10
N ALA A 290 10.23 -5.24 15.36
CA ALA A 290 11.45 -6.02 15.14
C ALA A 290 11.51 -6.57 13.69
N GLY A 291 12.52 -7.37 13.38
CA GLY A 291 12.63 -8.07 12.11
C GLY A 291 11.50 -9.08 11.88
N SER A 292 11.29 -9.44 10.63
CA SER A 292 10.27 -10.43 10.24
C SER A 292 10.60 -11.82 10.78
N ILE A 293 9.58 -12.52 11.28
CA ILE A 293 9.67 -13.84 11.94
C ILE A 293 8.78 -14.90 11.28
N GLY A 294 8.08 -14.54 10.21
CA GLY A 294 7.16 -15.45 9.53
C GLY A 294 6.31 -14.75 8.47
N THR A 295 5.23 -15.41 8.14
CA THR A 295 4.28 -14.97 7.09
C THR A 295 2.86 -14.91 7.65
N ILE A 296 2.17 -13.79 7.48
CA ILE A 296 0.71 -13.70 7.61
C ILE A 296 0.11 -14.37 6.38
N THR A 297 -0.78 -15.33 6.59
CA THR A 297 -1.38 -16.17 5.56
C THR A 297 -2.85 -15.87 5.31
N GLY A 298 -3.51 -15.18 6.23
CA GLY A 298 -4.92 -14.83 6.10
C GLY A 298 -5.29 -13.58 6.90
N ASP A 299 -6.18 -12.78 6.33
CA ASP A 299 -6.81 -11.61 6.95
C ASP A 299 -8.33 -11.75 6.79
N HIS A 300 -8.93 -12.49 7.73
CA HIS A 300 -10.33 -12.91 7.68
C HIS A 300 -11.17 -12.23 8.75
N LEU A 301 -12.48 -12.35 8.64
CA LEU A 301 -13.46 -11.64 9.48
C LEU A 301 -13.20 -11.76 10.99
N THR A 302 -12.76 -12.93 11.45
CA THR A 302 -12.64 -13.26 12.88
C THR A 302 -11.21 -13.37 13.39
N ALA A 303 -10.22 -13.32 12.50
CA ALA A 303 -8.81 -13.35 12.89
C ALA A 303 -7.89 -12.99 11.71
N VAL A 304 -6.73 -12.48 12.05
CA VAL A 304 -5.54 -12.51 11.20
C VAL A 304 -4.76 -13.78 11.56
N THR A 305 -4.35 -14.54 10.56
CA THR A 305 -3.62 -15.81 10.75
C THR A 305 -2.24 -15.72 10.12
N GLY A 306 -1.26 -16.36 10.76
CA GLY A 306 0.12 -16.40 10.28
C GLY A 306 0.80 -17.73 10.55
N ARG A 307 2.02 -17.88 10.01
CA ARG A 307 2.94 -18.98 10.29
C ARG A 307 4.32 -18.45 10.62
N LEU A 308 4.94 -19.01 11.64
CA LEU A 308 6.35 -18.77 11.97
C LEU A 308 7.25 -19.40 10.90
N GLY A 309 8.36 -18.75 10.59
CA GLY A 309 9.33 -19.22 9.60
C GLY A 309 9.83 -18.11 8.66
N ALA A 310 10.09 -18.46 7.41
CA ALA A 310 10.59 -17.50 6.43
C ALA A 310 9.50 -16.50 6.01
N PRO A 311 9.81 -15.20 5.96
CA PRO A 311 8.89 -14.21 5.40
C PRO A 311 8.81 -14.32 3.87
N PRO A 312 7.72 -13.87 3.24
CA PRO A 312 7.60 -13.79 1.80
C PRO A 312 8.50 -12.68 1.24
N ALA A 313 8.85 -12.79 -0.05
CA ALA A 313 9.60 -11.75 -0.74
C ALA A 313 8.78 -10.46 -0.86
N MET A 314 9.48 -9.33 -0.73
CA MET A 314 8.94 -7.99 -0.91
C MET A 314 9.49 -7.36 -2.20
N ILE A 315 8.87 -6.28 -2.66
CA ILE A 315 9.31 -5.52 -3.83
C ILE A 315 10.35 -4.49 -3.37
N PRO A 316 11.62 -4.57 -3.83
CA PRO A 316 12.61 -3.55 -3.55
C PRO A 316 12.29 -2.25 -4.31
N LEU A 317 12.39 -1.11 -3.61
CA LEU A 317 12.28 0.23 -4.17
C LEU A 317 13.53 1.03 -3.81
N ASP A 318 14.31 1.37 -4.83
CA ASP A 318 15.47 2.23 -4.72
C ASP A 318 15.11 3.64 -5.20
N LEU A 319 15.25 4.63 -4.32
CA LEU A 319 14.98 6.04 -4.61
C LEU A 319 16.26 6.86 -4.49
N SER A 320 16.71 7.42 -5.61
CA SER A 320 17.86 8.32 -5.66
C SER A 320 17.38 9.76 -5.84
N LEU A 321 17.81 10.63 -4.95
CA LEU A 321 17.46 12.05 -4.92
C LEU A 321 18.72 12.87 -5.17
N ARG A 322 18.75 13.65 -6.26
CA ARG A 322 19.87 14.52 -6.61
C ARG A 322 19.45 15.98 -6.55
N ALA A 323 20.26 16.79 -5.83
CA ALA A 323 20.05 18.21 -5.78
C ALA A 323 21.33 18.98 -5.42
N SER A 324 21.57 20.07 -6.10
CA SER A 324 22.74 20.95 -5.85
C SER A 324 24.07 20.20 -5.76
N GLY A 325 24.24 19.13 -6.52
CA GLY A 325 25.44 18.29 -6.52
C GLY A 325 25.53 17.24 -5.42
N ALA A 326 24.57 17.18 -4.49
CA ALA A 326 24.47 16.10 -3.49
C ALA A 326 23.48 15.02 -3.98
N GLU A 327 23.80 13.77 -3.66
CA GLU A 327 22.94 12.61 -3.93
C GLU A 327 22.59 11.92 -2.61
N LYS A 328 21.31 11.63 -2.40
CA LYS A 328 20.81 10.81 -1.31
C LYS A 328 20.15 9.57 -1.89
N LYS A 329 20.52 8.41 -1.40
CA LYS A 329 19.93 7.12 -1.80
C LYS A 329 19.14 6.56 -0.64
N LEU A 330 17.94 6.11 -0.92
CA LEU A 330 17.03 5.47 0.02
C LEU A 330 16.64 4.12 -0.54
N HIS A 331 16.60 3.11 0.33
CA HIS A 331 16.20 1.75 -0.01
C HIS A 331 15.00 1.33 0.85
N PHE A 332 13.99 0.78 0.20
CA PHE A 332 12.78 0.28 0.83
C PHE A 332 12.41 -1.08 0.24
N GLU A 333 11.72 -1.86 1.02
CA GLU A 333 11.05 -3.07 0.56
C GLU A 333 9.56 -2.94 0.86
N ILE A 334 8.71 -3.18 -0.14
CA ILE A 334 7.26 -2.97 -0.08
C ILE A 334 6.56 -4.30 -0.34
N VAL A 335 5.50 -4.61 0.40
CA VAL A 335 4.73 -5.84 0.17
C VAL A 335 4.17 -5.90 -1.24
N ASN A 336 4.15 -7.10 -1.82
CA ASN A 336 3.54 -7.36 -3.11
C ASN A 336 2.07 -7.79 -2.93
N HIS A 337 1.16 -6.82 -2.93
CA HIS A 337 -0.26 -7.07 -2.76
C HIS A 337 -1.10 -6.09 -3.61
N PRO A 338 -2.03 -6.56 -4.45
CA PRO A 338 -2.69 -5.71 -5.46
C PRO A 338 -3.44 -4.51 -4.87
N LYS A 339 -4.01 -4.63 -3.68
CA LYS A 339 -4.74 -3.53 -3.02
C LYS A 339 -3.84 -2.59 -2.21
N LEU A 340 -2.70 -3.08 -1.71
CA LEU A 340 -1.82 -2.32 -0.80
C LEU A 340 -0.67 -1.65 -1.53
N THR A 341 -0.03 -2.35 -2.45
CA THR A 341 1.20 -1.87 -3.12
C THR A 341 1.05 -0.48 -3.75
N PRO A 342 -0.04 -0.15 -4.48
CA PRO A 342 -0.18 1.19 -5.07
C PRO A 342 -0.11 2.33 -4.04
N LEU A 343 -0.81 2.18 -2.92
CA LEU A 343 -0.79 3.17 -1.84
C LEU A 343 0.56 3.22 -1.13
N LEU A 344 1.15 2.06 -0.85
CA LEU A 344 2.42 1.97 -0.12
C LEU A 344 3.59 2.54 -0.94
N VAL A 345 3.62 2.30 -2.25
CA VAL A 345 4.61 2.93 -3.15
C VAL A 345 4.45 4.46 -3.13
N ALA A 346 3.23 4.96 -3.18
CA ALA A 346 2.97 6.40 -3.10
C ALA A 346 3.42 7.01 -1.77
N LEU A 347 3.05 6.38 -0.64
CA LEU A 347 3.44 6.80 0.71
C LEU A 347 4.96 6.83 0.86
N THR A 348 5.63 5.77 0.43
CA THR A 348 7.08 5.60 0.58
C THR A 348 7.84 6.59 -0.32
N THR A 349 7.41 6.76 -1.56
CA THR A 349 7.98 7.75 -2.49
C THR A 349 7.80 9.16 -1.94
N PHE A 350 6.60 9.51 -1.51
CA PHE A 350 6.32 10.83 -0.91
C PHE A 350 7.18 11.09 0.33
N ASN A 351 7.28 10.09 1.22
CA ASN A 351 8.13 10.18 2.41
C ASN A 351 9.59 10.44 2.05
N GLY A 352 10.13 9.67 1.11
CA GLY A 352 11.51 9.86 0.64
C GLY A 352 11.76 11.28 0.11
N LEU A 353 10.81 11.80 -0.65
CA LEU A 353 10.88 13.16 -1.21
C LEU A 353 10.83 14.24 -0.10
N THR A 354 9.95 14.12 0.89
CA THR A 354 9.78 15.13 1.96
C THR A 354 10.94 15.19 2.95
N GLN A 355 11.71 14.12 3.09
CA GLN A 355 12.90 14.10 3.97
C GLN A 355 14.14 14.78 3.37
N ASN A 356 14.03 15.32 2.17
CA ASN A 356 15.13 15.97 1.51
C ASN A 356 15.18 17.47 1.90
N PRO A 357 16.29 18.02 2.43
CA PRO A 357 16.41 19.42 2.82
C PRO A 357 16.28 20.42 1.64
N ILE A 358 16.11 19.90 0.43
CA ILE A 358 15.96 20.68 -0.80
C ILE A 358 14.54 21.25 -0.97
N TYR A 359 13.60 20.87 -0.13
CA TYR A 359 12.22 21.36 -0.11
C TYR A 359 12.01 22.77 0.46
N GLY A 360 13.05 23.58 0.57
CA GLY A 360 12.93 24.94 1.12
C GLY A 360 12.55 26.03 0.15
N GLU A 361 12.73 25.83 -1.16
CA GLU A 361 12.44 26.82 -2.21
C GLU A 361 11.69 26.15 -3.37
N SER A 362 10.93 26.97 -4.13
CA SER A 362 10.22 26.49 -5.32
C SER A 362 11.17 25.77 -6.28
N THR A 363 11.11 24.45 -6.32
CA THR A 363 11.99 23.62 -7.16
C THR A 363 11.17 22.79 -8.13
N THR A 364 11.67 22.63 -9.36
CA THR A 364 11.10 21.70 -10.34
C THR A 364 11.76 20.33 -10.16
N LEU A 365 10.97 19.28 -10.09
CA LEU A 365 11.42 17.92 -9.91
C LEU A 365 11.33 17.15 -11.23
N HIS A 366 12.43 16.58 -11.68
CA HIS A 366 12.48 15.69 -12.83
C HIS A 366 12.57 14.26 -12.34
N LEU A 367 11.54 13.46 -12.61
CA LEU A 367 11.42 12.06 -12.26
C LEU A 367 11.79 11.21 -13.45
N THR A 368 12.73 10.29 -13.27
CA THR A 368 13.01 9.18 -14.18
C THR A 368 13.02 7.88 -13.40
N GLY A 369 12.75 6.77 -14.05
CA GLY A 369 12.79 5.48 -13.37
C GLY A 369 12.26 4.34 -14.20
N GLU A 370 12.32 3.16 -13.62
CA GLU A 370 11.81 1.94 -14.22
C GLU A 370 11.14 1.03 -13.18
N ILE A 371 10.13 0.29 -13.60
CA ILE A 371 9.53 -0.80 -12.85
C ILE A 371 9.85 -2.09 -13.60
N ARG A 372 10.69 -2.94 -12.99
CA ARG A 372 11.04 -4.25 -13.57
C ARG A 372 9.94 -5.25 -13.30
N MET A 373 9.48 -5.91 -14.36
CA MET A 373 8.39 -6.86 -14.33
C MET A 373 8.90 -8.25 -14.69
N GLN A 374 8.51 -9.28 -13.94
CA GLN A 374 8.93 -10.65 -14.20
C GLN A 374 8.30 -11.17 -15.51
N GLY A 375 9.15 -11.48 -16.48
CA GLY A 375 8.72 -12.05 -17.78
C GLY A 375 8.12 -11.05 -18.77
N HIS A 376 8.12 -9.74 -18.45
CA HIS A 376 7.56 -8.67 -19.26
C HIS A 376 8.55 -7.53 -19.44
N PRO A 377 8.35 -6.64 -20.44
CA PRO A 377 9.13 -5.40 -20.55
C PRO A 377 9.02 -4.53 -19.30
N ALA A 378 10.06 -3.73 -19.03
CA ALA A 378 9.99 -2.76 -17.94
C ALA A 378 8.99 -1.62 -18.26
N VAL A 379 8.41 -1.05 -17.21
CA VAL A 379 7.65 0.20 -17.33
C VAL A 379 8.62 1.36 -17.12
N GLU A 380 8.78 2.17 -18.17
CA GLU A 380 9.62 3.36 -18.17
C GLU A 380 8.85 4.56 -17.62
N ILE A 381 9.49 5.36 -16.78
CA ILE A 381 8.89 6.53 -16.15
C ILE A 381 9.75 7.75 -16.45
N GLU A 382 9.16 8.78 -17.03
CA GLU A 382 9.83 10.07 -17.24
C GLU A 382 8.82 11.21 -17.26
N ASN A 383 8.83 12.05 -16.20
CA ASN A 383 7.95 13.20 -16.05
C ASN A 383 8.61 14.32 -15.26
N THR A 384 8.13 15.55 -15.43
CA THR A 384 8.62 16.73 -14.73
C THR A 384 7.49 17.37 -13.91
N PHE A 385 7.77 17.75 -12.68
CA PHE A 385 6.79 18.31 -11.75
C PHE A 385 7.28 19.67 -11.25
N ALA A 386 6.50 20.70 -11.50
CA ALA A 386 6.78 22.04 -10.98
C ALA A 386 5.91 22.34 -9.74
N PRO A 387 6.38 23.19 -8.83
CA PRO A 387 5.59 23.63 -7.69
C PRO A 387 4.25 24.20 -8.15
N GLY A 388 3.16 23.82 -7.49
CA GLY A 388 1.83 24.37 -7.74
C GLY A 388 1.56 25.61 -6.90
N ASP A 389 0.44 26.30 -7.21
CA ASP A 389 -0.10 27.38 -6.38
C ASP A 389 -1.07 26.84 -5.30
N THR A 390 -1.09 25.54 -5.09
CA THR A 390 -1.92 24.84 -4.10
C THR A 390 -1.15 24.56 -2.83
N LEU A 391 -1.86 24.34 -1.73
CA LEU A 391 -1.27 23.94 -0.44
C LEU A 391 -0.71 22.50 -0.43
N SER A 392 -0.77 21.78 -1.57
CA SER A 392 -0.21 20.43 -1.67
C SER A 392 1.32 20.49 -1.71
N PRO A 393 2.01 19.64 -0.95
CA PRO A 393 3.47 19.54 -1.00
C PRO A 393 3.96 19.17 -2.41
N ASP A 394 5.08 19.74 -2.84
CA ASP A 394 5.60 19.62 -4.22
C ASP A 394 5.88 18.17 -4.68
N GLY A 395 6.22 17.25 -3.77
CA GLY A 395 6.42 15.82 -4.08
C GLY A 395 5.14 15.00 -4.21
N PHE A 396 3.99 15.55 -3.82
CA PHE A 396 2.72 14.80 -3.83
C PHE A 396 2.25 14.37 -5.23
N PRO A 397 2.39 15.20 -6.29
CA PRO A 397 2.06 14.75 -7.65
C PRO A 397 2.88 13.54 -8.13
N ILE A 398 4.16 13.43 -7.72
CA ILE A 398 5.00 12.27 -8.02
C ILE A 398 4.40 11.00 -7.36
N ALA A 399 4.05 11.10 -6.07
CA ALA A 399 3.44 10.00 -5.34
C ALA A 399 2.12 9.52 -6.00
N LEU A 400 1.26 10.46 -6.41
CA LEU A 400 0.03 10.15 -7.13
C LEU A 400 0.29 9.49 -8.49
N THR A 401 1.30 9.93 -9.21
CA THR A 401 1.70 9.31 -10.49
C THR A 401 2.11 7.86 -10.26
N MET A 402 2.92 7.59 -9.24
CA MET A 402 3.30 6.22 -8.87
C MET A 402 2.09 5.39 -8.46
N GLN A 403 1.19 5.93 -7.63
CA GLN A 403 -0.05 5.25 -7.24
C GLN A 403 -0.90 4.86 -8.46
N ASN A 404 -1.04 5.76 -9.44
CA ASN A 404 -1.81 5.51 -10.65
C ASN A 404 -1.18 4.44 -11.54
N ILE A 405 0.14 4.46 -11.74
CA ILE A 405 0.84 3.44 -12.53
C ILE A 405 0.66 2.07 -11.88
N PHE A 406 0.93 1.95 -10.58
CA PHE A 406 0.76 0.70 -9.85
C PHE A 406 -0.71 0.27 -9.76
N GLY A 407 -1.64 1.21 -9.60
CA GLY A 407 -3.07 0.93 -9.66
C GLY A 407 -3.47 0.27 -10.98
N ARG A 408 -3.00 0.78 -12.11
CA ARG A 408 -3.26 0.20 -13.45
C ARG A 408 -2.61 -1.17 -13.61
N LEU A 409 -1.36 -1.35 -13.16
CA LEU A 409 -0.64 -2.63 -13.23
C LEU A 409 -1.35 -3.72 -12.40
N PHE A 410 -1.78 -3.40 -11.19
CA PHE A 410 -2.38 -4.38 -10.28
C PHE A 410 -3.89 -4.57 -10.46
N SER A 411 -4.60 -3.63 -11.10
CA SER A 411 -6.02 -3.78 -11.43
C SER A 411 -6.27 -4.45 -12.79
N ASN A 412 -5.22 -4.88 -13.49
CA ASN A 412 -5.39 -5.61 -14.73
C ASN A 412 -6.14 -6.92 -14.50
N THR A 413 -6.92 -7.36 -15.51
CA THR A 413 -7.77 -8.56 -15.44
C THR A 413 -7.17 -9.77 -16.14
N PHE A 414 -5.90 -9.69 -16.59
CA PHE A 414 -5.27 -10.71 -17.42
C PHE A 414 -4.47 -11.70 -16.61
N GLU A 415 -3.53 -11.17 -15.80
CA GLU A 415 -2.63 -11.97 -14.98
C GLU A 415 -2.10 -11.16 -13.79
N PRO A 416 -1.71 -11.82 -12.70
CA PRO A 416 -1.11 -11.12 -11.57
C PRO A 416 0.19 -10.41 -11.96
N ALA A 417 0.24 -9.10 -11.75
CA ALA A 417 1.45 -8.32 -11.98
C ALA A 417 2.55 -8.73 -10.98
N LYS A 418 3.67 -9.24 -11.47
CA LYS A 418 4.83 -9.62 -10.67
C LYS A 418 5.93 -8.59 -10.83
N VAL A 419 6.06 -7.71 -9.86
CA VAL A 419 7.08 -6.66 -9.84
C VAL A 419 8.36 -7.20 -9.18
N GLU A 420 9.48 -7.13 -9.89
CA GLU A 420 10.79 -7.55 -9.38
C GLU A 420 11.54 -6.42 -8.66
N GLY A 421 11.25 -5.18 -9.01
CA GLY A 421 11.86 -4.02 -8.36
C GLY A 421 11.48 -2.70 -9.01
N ILE A 422 11.71 -1.63 -8.27
CA ILE A 422 11.40 -0.26 -8.65
C ILE A 422 12.67 0.57 -8.47
N SER A 423 13.08 1.30 -9.49
CA SER A 423 14.20 2.23 -9.43
C SER A 423 13.71 3.62 -9.83
N LEU A 424 13.80 4.59 -8.92
CA LEU A 424 13.36 5.96 -9.14
C LEU A 424 14.53 6.92 -8.94
N HIS A 425 14.67 7.87 -9.84
CA HIS A 425 15.65 8.96 -9.76
C HIS A 425 14.92 10.29 -9.85
N VAL A 426 15.07 11.13 -8.86
CA VAL A 426 14.48 12.46 -8.82
C VAL A 426 15.59 13.49 -8.77
N GLU A 427 15.65 14.33 -9.79
CA GLU A 427 16.54 15.47 -9.87
C GLU A 427 15.78 16.75 -9.54
N SER A 428 16.29 17.50 -8.59
CA SER A 428 15.75 18.80 -8.18
C SER A 428 16.48 19.93 -8.89
N VAL A 429 15.72 20.74 -9.65
CA VAL A 429 16.24 21.90 -10.38
C VAL A 429 15.68 23.17 -9.75
N PRO A 430 16.53 24.15 -9.38
CA PRO A 430 16.07 25.39 -8.77
C PRO A 430 15.07 26.16 -9.65
N GLY A 431 14.08 26.74 -9.02
CA GLY A 431 13.05 27.55 -9.66
C GLY A 431 11.87 26.76 -10.20
N ARG A 432 10.73 27.45 -10.33
CA ARG A 432 9.52 26.89 -10.95
C ARG A 432 9.64 26.98 -12.47
N LYS A 433 9.79 25.84 -13.12
CA LYS A 433 9.80 25.73 -14.59
C LYS A 433 8.47 25.13 -15.03
N SER A 434 7.53 25.97 -15.42
CA SER A 434 6.27 25.55 -16.04
C SER A 434 5.93 26.46 -17.19
N PHE A 435 5.16 25.96 -18.17
CA PHE A 435 4.84 26.66 -19.40
C PHE A 435 3.34 26.59 -19.66
N THR A 436 2.76 27.72 -20.10
CA THR A 436 1.37 27.80 -20.53
C THR A 436 1.29 28.10 -22.01
N ILE A 437 0.47 27.37 -22.74
CA ILE A 437 0.15 27.65 -24.14
C ILE A 437 -0.86 28.78 -24.16
N GLU A 438 -0.47 29.96 -24.67
CA GLU A 438 -1.34 31.12 -24.72
C GLU A 438 -2.10 31.23 -26.05
N SER A 439 -1.41 30.98 -27.15
CA SER A 439 -2.01 31.01 -28.49
C SER A 439 -1.23 30.18 -29.48
N ALA A 440 -1.85 29.81 -30.58
CA ALA A 440 -1.20 29.13 -31.68
C ALA A 440 -1.85 29.58 -33.01
N TRP A 441 -1.08 29.57 -34.08
CA TRP A 441 -1.57 29.89 -35.42
C TRP A 441 -0.79 29.10 -36.49
N LEU A 442 -1.47 28.85 -37.60
CA LEU A 442 -0.90 28.25 -38.80
C LEU A 442 -0.33 29.38 -39.68
N GLU A 443 0.77 29.09 -40.38
CA GLU A 443 1.31 30.03 -41.39
C GLU A 443 0.29 30.27 -42.51
N LYS A 444 -0.52 29.26 -42.83
CA LYS A 444 -1.60 29.27 -43.85
C LYS A 444 -2.82 28.57 -43.30
N GLY A 445 -4.02 29.09 -43.60
CA GLY A 445 -5.29 28.42 -43.24
C GLY A 445 -5.68 27.30 -44.20
N GLU A 446 -4.96 27.14 -45.32
CA GLU A 446 -5.18 26.14 -46.35
C GLU A 446 -3.88 25.41 -46.71
N ALA A 447 -3.97 24.13 -47.10
CA ALA A 447 -2.82 23.35 -47.51
C ALA A 447 -3.20 22.30 -48.59
N ALA A 448 -2.22 21.91 -49.40
CA ALA A 448 -2.36 20.75 -50.31
C ALA A 448 -2.05 19.44 -49.58
N PRO A 449 -2.59 18.31 -50.06
CA PRO A 449 -2.15 16.97 -49.61
C PRO A 449 -0.63 16.82 -49.77
N GLY A 450 0.05 16.25 -48.73
CA GLY A 450 1.49 16.09 -48.69
C GLY A 450 2.28 17.32 -48.28
N GLU A 451 1.65 18.50 -48.17
CA GLU A 451 2.30 19.75 -47.82
C GLU A 451 2.72 19.74 -46.35
N THR A 452 3.88 20.35 -46.05
CA THR A 452 4.36 20.58 -44.66
C THR A 452 3.96 21.97 -44.24
N LEU A 453 3.25 22.04 -43.09
CA LEU A 453 2.77 23.28 -42.50
C LEU A 453 3.60 23.68 -41.31
N ARG A 454 3.92 24.95 -41.21
CA ARG A 454 4.51 25.57 -40.04
C ARG A 454 3.42 25.98 -39.07
N VAL A 455 3.61 25.55 -37.81
CA VAL A 455 2.77 25.94 -36.68
C VAL A 455 3.60 26.80 -35.74
N ARG A 456 3.11 27.98 -35.40
CA ARG A 456 3.70 28.90 -34.44
C ARG A 456 2.87 28.87 -33.17
N ILE A 457 3.55 28.79 -32.04
CA ILE A 457 2.92 28.65 -30.72
C ILE A 457 3.53 29.69 -29.79
N LEU A 458 2.70 30.51 -29.18
CA LEU A 458 3.10 31.41 -28.11
C LEU A 458 3.00 30.66 -26.78
N VAL A 459 4.12 30.45 -26.13
CA VAL A 459 4.22 29.83 -24.82
C VAL A 459 4.77 30.82 -23.81
N ARG A 460 4.17 30.87 -22.62
CA ARG A 460 4.66 31.72 -21.53
C ARG A 460 5.28 30.85 -20.45
N PRO A 461 6.60 31.01 -20.14
CA PRO A 461 7.21 30.47 -18.93
C PRO A 461 6.59 31.12 -17.69
N TYR A 462 6.56 30.41 -16.57
CA TYR A 462 6.11 30.98 -15.30
C TYR A 462 6.88 32.27 -14.96
N ARG A 463 6.16 33.39 -14.80
CA ARG A 463 6.72 34.73 -14.54
C ARG A 463 7.77 35.20 -15.56
N GLY A 464 7.76 34.59 -16.76
CA GLY A 464 8.70 34.95 -17.85
C GLY A 464 8.01 35.62 -19.03
N GLU A 465 8.82 36.13 -19.95
CA GLU A 465 8.33 36.72 -21.18
C GLU A 465 7.83 35.64 -22.15
N PRO A 466 6.72 35.90 -22.87
CA PRO A 466 6.21 34.98 -23.88
C PRO A 466 7.26 34.69 -24.96
N GLN A 467 7.30 33.44 -25.41
CA GLN A 467 8.23 32.97 -26.42
C GLN A 467 7.47 32.29 -27.55
N ILE A 468 7.85 32.60 -28.78
CA ILE A 468 7.32 31.87 -29.94
C ILE A 468 8.15 30.63 -30.16
N LYS A 469 7.48 29.48 -30.18
CA LYS A 469 8.04 28.17 -30.60
C LYS A 469 7.46 27.83 -31.96
N GLU A 470 8.26 27.20 -32.79
CA GLU A 470 7.86 26.79 -34.13
C GLU A 470 8.11 25.30 -34.32
N THR A 471 7.18 24.63 -34.99
CA THR A 471 7.31 23.25 -35.45
C THR A 471 6.57 23.06 -36.76
N THR A 472 6.70 21.87 -37.34
CA THR A 472 6.02 21.55 -38.59
C THR A 472 5.21 20.27 -38.46
N VAL A 473 4.07 20.21 -39.12
CA VAL A 473 3.26 19.00 -39.27
C VAL A 473 3.04 18.73 -40.77
N ARG A 474 3.04 17.47 -41.15
CA ARG A 474 2.84 17.07 -42.56
C ARG A 474 1.40 16.66 -42.80
N VAL A 475 0.77 17.24 -43.79
CA VAL A 475 -0.57 16.86 -44.23
C VAL A 475 -0.48 15.48 -44.92
N PRO A 476 -1.38 14.52 -44.61
CA PRO A 476 -1.40 13.24 -45.31
C PRO A 476 -1.60 13.40 -46.83
N GLU A 477 -0.91 12.59 -47.60
CA GLU A 477 -1.03 12.60 -49.07
C GLU A 477 -2.44 12.18 -49.56
N GLN A 478 -3.15 11.40 -48.71
CA GLN A 478 -4.49 10.90 -48.99
C GLN A 478 -5.60 11.86 -48.47
N ALA A 479 -5.25 13.03 -47.95
CA ALA A 479 -6.24 13.98 -47.48
C ALA A 479 -7.12 14.46 -48.65
N SER A 480 -8.43 14.33 -48.51
CA SER A 480 -9.38 14.71 -49.56
C SER A 480 -9.53 16.23 -49.62
N ARG A 481 -9.56 16.77 -50.84
CA ARG A 481 -9.81 18.21 -51.05
C ARG A 481 -11.17 18.62 -50.52
N GLY A 482 -11.23 19.83 -49.95
CA GLY A 482 -12.44 20.37 -49.32
C GLY A 482 -12.67 19.89 -47.90
N THR A 483 -11.82 18.99 -47.37
CA THR A 483 -11.93 18.50 -45.98
C THR A 483 -11.30 19.49 -45.00
N ASN A 484 -11.89 19.65 -43.81
CA ASN A 484 -11.31 20.37 -42.70
C ASN A 484 -10.58 19.40 -41.79
N LEU A 485 -9.30 19.64 -41.56
CA LEU A 485 -8.48 18.91 -40.61
C LEU A 485 -8.36 19.72 -39.30
N ARG A 486 -8.22 19.04 -38.21
CA ARG A 486 -8.00 19.68 -36.91
C ARG A 486 -6.53 19.62 -36.52
N VAL A 487 -5.91 20.78 -36.26
CA VAL A 487 -4.58 20.87 -35.67
C VAL A 487 -4.76 21.15 -34.17
N LEU A 488 -4.38 20.21 -33.34
CA LEU A 488 -4.44 20.31 -31.89
C LEU A 488 -3.05 20.63 -31.35
N VAL A 489 -2.94 21.71 -30.59
CA VAL A 489 -1.75 22.10 -29.85
C VAL A 489 -2.07 21.95 -28.38
N SER A 490 -1.35 21.06 -27.66
CA SER A 490 -1.68 20.76 -26.27
C SER A 490 -0.50 20.21 -25.47
N ASP A 491 -0.72 20.01 -24.17
CA ASP A 491 0.12 19.18 -23.31
C ASP A 491 -0.01 17.68 -23.65
N GLY A 492 0.83 16.86 -23.02
CA GLY A 492 0.89 15.40 -23.24
C GLY A 492 -0.40 14.70 -22.83
N ASP A 493 -1.02 15.08 -21.72
CA ASP A 493 -2.23 14.41 -21.22
C ASP A 493 -3.43 14.64 -22.11
N LEU A 494 -3.61 15.88 -22.59
CA LEU A 494 -4.69 16.18 -23.54
C LEU A 494 -4.45 15.51 -24.89
N MET A 495 -3.19 15.47 -25.35
CA MET A 495 -2.85 14.77 -26.60
C MET A 495 -3.08 13.27 -26.47
N ASN A 496 -2.74 12.65 -25.32
CA ASN A 496 -3.06 11.23 -25.04
C ASN A 496 -4.56 10.98 -25.15
N ARG A 497 -5.38 11.83 -24.49
CA ARG A 497 -6.84 11.70 -24.55
C ARG A 497 -7.41 11.92 -25.94
N ALA A 498 -6.89 12.88 -26.70
CA ALA A 498 -7.34 13.15 -28.04
C ALA A 498 -7.00 12.04 -29.03
N SER A 499 -5.82 11.41 -28.89
CA SER A 499 -5.34 10.38 -29.83
C SER A 499 -5.81 8.97 -29.50
N ARG A 500 -6.12 8.69 -28.23
CA ARG A 500 -6.48 7.33 -27.79
C ARG A 500 -7.89 7.23 -27.21
N GLY A 501 -8.62 8.36 -27.13
CA GLY A 501 -9.89 8.43 -26.45
C GLY A 501 -9.77 8.22 -24.94
N PHE A 502 -10.93 8.10 -24.28
CA PHE A 502 -11.00 7.73 -22.87
C PHE A 502 -10.87 6.20 -22.66
N ALA A 503 -9.96 5.54 -23.37
CA ALA A 503 -9.80 4.08 -23.40
C ALA A 503 -9.63 3.44 -22.01
N PHE A 504 -9.49 4.24 -20.95
CA PHE A 504 -9.34 3.80 -19.56
C PHE A 504 -10.54 4.10 -18.65
N ALA A 505 -11.58 4.74 -19.18
CA ALA A 505 -12.78 5.08 -18.41
C ALA A 505 -13.96 4.15 -18.75
N GLY A 506 -13.94 2.92 -18.24
CA GLY A 506 -15.17 2.16 -17.97
C GLY A 506 -16.00 1.63 -19.13
N SER A 507 -15.62 1.80 -20.39
CA SER A 507 -16.33 1.21 -21.51
C SER A 507 -15.47 0.12 -22.19
N GLY A 508 -15.71 -1.12 -21.88
CA GLY A 508 -15.47 -2.38 -22.62
C GLY A 508 -14.19 -2.65 -23.42
N GLY A 509 -13.27 -1.69 -23.50
CA GLY A 509 -12.12 -1.74 -24.38
C GLY A 509 -10.80 -1.44 -23.64
N GLY A 510 -10.37 -2.31 -22.75
CA GLY A 510 -9.06 -2.25 -22.10
C GLY A 510 -8.00 -3.07 -22.86
N PRO A 511 -6.71 -3.00 -22.47
CA PRO A 511 -5.66 -3.82 -23.05
C PRO A 511 -6.01 -5.32 -22.97
N ALA A 512 -5.55 -6.12 -23.94
CA ALA A 512 -5.81 -7.57 -24.01
C ALA A 512 -4.75 -8.41 -23.28
N GLY A 513 -3.75 -7.77 -22.64
CA GLY A 513 -2.69 -8.44 -21.90
C GLY A 513 -1.78 -7.46 -21.17
N LEU A 514 -0.93 -7.99 -20.29
CA LEU A 514 -0.03 -7.18 -19.49
C LEU A 514 1.04 -6.47 -20.33
N ASP A 515 1.61 -7.15 -21.33
CA ASP A 515 2.58 -6.54 -22.27
C ASP A 515 2.00 -5.35 -23.00
N GLN A 516 0.75 -5.45 -23.39
CA GLN A 516 0.05 -4.35 -24.04
C GLN A 516 -0.19 -3.19 -23.09
N LEU A 517 -0.61 -3.46 -21.85
CA LEU A 517 -0.75 -2.44 -20.82
C LEU A 517 0.58 -1.71 -20.59
N ILE A 518 1.69 -2.45 -20.47
CA ILE A 518 3.04 -1.90 -20.33
C ILE A 518 3.42 -1.06 -21.55
N SER A 519 3.16 -1.57 -22.77
CA SER A 519 3.40 -0.80 -24.00
C SER A 519 2.61 0.50 -24.06
N LEU A 520 1.37 0.51 -23.57
CA LEU A 520 0.55 1.72 -23.49
C LEU A 520 1.09 2.71 -22.44
N LEU A 521 1.56 2.23 -21.29
CA LEU A 521 2.21 3.05 -20.28
C LEU A 521 3.49 3.69 -20.84
N ASN A 522 4.34 2.92 -21.50
CA ASN A 522 5.60 3.38 -22.08
C ASN A 522 5.44 4.35 -23.26
N ARG A 523 4.26 4.35 -23.91
CA ARG A 523 3.91 5.28 -25.00
C ARG A 523 3.17 6.52 -24.51
N GLU A 524 2.97 6.69 -23.21
CA GLU A 524 2.38 7.93 -22.70
C GLU A 524 3.31 9.10 -22.98
N ARG A 525 2.71 10.21 -23.43
CA ARG A 525 3.45 11.41 -23.78
C ARG A 525 3.93 12.09 -22.50
N ARG A 526 5.17 12.53 -22.53
CA ARG A 526 5.81 13.26 -21.43
C ARG A 526 5.12 14.60 -21.21
N ASN A 527 5.04 15.01 -19.96
CA ASN A 527 4.40 16.27 -19.59
C ASN A 527 5.29 17.53 -19.76
N ASP A 528 6.60 17.35 -20.04
CA ASP A 528 7.58 18.42 -20.25
C ASP A 528 7.69 18.87 -21.71
N ARG A 529 6.77 18.43 -22.56
CA ARG A 529 6.73 18.72 -23.99
C ARG A 529 5.41 19.34 -24.40
N LEU A 530 5.51 20.26 -25.36
CA LEU A 530 4.41 20.75 -26.16
C LEU A 530 4.20 19.81 -27.33
N TYR A 531 2.97 19.41 -27.60
CA TYR A 531 2.60 18.53 -28.73
C TYR A 531 1.73 19.27 -29.74
N VAL A 532 1.96 18.98 -31.01
CA VAL A 532 1.15 19.45 -32.14
C VAL A 532 0.71 18.23 -32.93
N GLY A 533 -0.58 17.91 -32.87
CA GLY A 533 -1.18 16.79 -33.59
C GLY A 533 -2.09 17.25 -34.72
N LEU A 534 -1.94 16.67 -35.90
CA LEU A 534 -2.85 16.85 -37.02
C LEU A 534 -3.84 15.67 -37.07
N PHE A 535 -5.11 15.98 -36.89
CA PHE A 535 -6.20 15.00 -36.90
C PHE A 535 -6.99 15.06 -38.20
N VAL A 536 -7.27 13.90 -38.77
CA VAL A 536 -8.14 13.73 -39.95
C VAL A 536 -9.50 13.22 -39.49
N PRO A 537 -10.62 13.65 -40.12
CA PRO A 537 -11.97 13.18 -39.80
C PRO A 537 -12.23 11.80 -40.38
N ALA A 538 -11.36 10.85 -40.05
CA ALA A 538 -11.45 9.47 -40.43
C ALA A 538 -11.38 8.61 -39.17
N PRO A 539 -12.26 7.64 -38.99
CA PRO A 539 -12.29 6.84 -37.80
C PRO A 539 -11.05 5.97 -37.67
N THR A 540 -10.50 5.92 -36.45
CA THR A 540 -9.49 4.94 -36.05
C THR A 540 -10.17 3.83 -35.28
N LEU A 541 -9.93 2.59 -35.67
CA LEU A 541 -10.31 1.42 -34.92
C LEU A 541 -9.12 1.04 -34.03
N LEU A 542 -9.33 1.11 -32.73
CA LEU A 542 -8.42 0.54 -31.75
C LEU A 542 -8.86 -0.90 -31.50
N TRP A 543 -8.08 -1.87 -31.94
CA TRP A 543 -8.32 -3.29 -31.72
C TRP A 543 -7.16 -3.87 -30.96
N ASP A 544 -7.41 -4.19 -29.69
CA ASP A 544 -6.39 -4.60 -28.75
C ASP A 544 -5.25 -3.56 -28.66
N ASP A 545 -4.04 -3.87 -29.12
CA ASP A 545 -2.87 -2.99 -29.13
C ASP A 545 -2.64 -2.27 -30.47
N LYS A 546 -3.49 -2.55 -31.45
CA LYS A 546 -3.31 -2.04 -32.81
C LYS A 546 -4.19 -0.84 -33.04
N GLU A 547 -3.55 0.24 -33.43
CA GLU A 547 -4.23 1.40 -34.00
C GLU A 547 -4.39 1.15 -35.49
N LEU A 548 -5.62 1.00 -35.96
CA LEU A 548 -5.97 0.88 -37.38
C LEU A 548 -6.59 2.21 -37.81
N PRO A 549 -5.77 3.17 -38.24
CA PRO A 549 -6.27 4.46 -38.68
C PRO A 549 -6.98 4.34 -40.02
N ASN A 550 -7.95 5.23 -40.25
CA ASN A 550 -8.64 5.40 -41.50
C ASN A 550 -9.40 4.12 -41.99
N VAL A 551 -10.02 3.41 -41.05
CA VAL A 551 -10.80 2.20 -41.36
C VAL A 551 -12.12 2.59 -42.02
N PRO A 552 -12.50 1.96 -43.15
CA PRO A 552 -13.79 2.19 -43.82
C PRO A 552 -14.97 1.95 -42.87
N LEU A 553 -16.00 2.80 -42.95
CA LEU A 553 -17.21 2.68 -42.10
C LEU A 553 -17.90 1.31 -42.24
N SER A 554 -17.81 0.66 -43.41
CA SER A 554 -18.33 -0.69 -43.64
C SER A 554 -17.64 -1.75 -42.77
N GLN A 555 -16.34 -1.60 -42.55
CA GLN A 555 -15.58 -2.50 -41.67
C GLN A 555 -15.86 -2.22 -40.19
N ILE A 556 -16.02 -0.95 -39.81
CA ILE A 556 -16.42 -0.55 -38.47
C ILE A 556 -17.78 -1.15 -38.11
N ASN A 557 -18.77 -1.03 -38.98
CA ASN A 557 -20.10 -1.60 -38.77
C ASN A 557 -20.08 -3.13 -38.61
N ILE A 558 -19.16 -3.84 -39.30
CA ILE A 558 -18.98 -5.28 -39.13
C ILE A 558 -18.42 -5.63 -37.76
N VAL A 559 -17.49 -4.84 -37.27
CA VAL A 559 -16.85 -5.05 -35.97
C VAL A 559 -17.79 -4.65 -34.82
N ASP A 560 -18.52 -3.56 -34.97
CA ASP A 560 -19.48 -3.04 -33.95
C ASP A 560 -20.71 -3.97 -33.81
N GLY A 561 -21.06 -4.69 -34.88
CA GLY A 561 -22.19 -5.64 -34.92
C GLY A 561 -21.86 -7.07 -34.42
N ARG A 562 -20.63 -7.37 -34.02
CA ARG A 562 -20.23 -8.70 -33.54
C ARG A 562 -19.65 -8.60 -32.13
N PRO A 563 -20.01 -9.54 -31.19
CA PRO A 563 -19.24 -9.69 -29.96
C PRO A 563 -17.82 -10.14 -30.36
N ALA A 564 -16.90 -9.17 -30.45
CA ALA A 564 -15.50 -9.46 -30.73
C ALA A 564 -14.82 -9.96 -29.44
N PRO A 565 -14.03 -11.04 -29.49
CA PRO A 565 -13.09 -11.33 -28.43
C PRO A 565 -12.02 -10.24 -28.49
N GLY A 566 -11.89 -9.44 -27.43
CA GLY A 566 -10.95 -8.34 -27.35
C GLY A 566 -11.62 -6.96 -27.23
N SER A 567 -10.82 -5.95 -26.92
CA SER A 567 -11.30 -4.59 -26.78
C SER A 567 -11.29 -3.87 -28.14
N VAL A 568 -12.44 -3.43 -28.56
CA VAL A 568 -12.59 -2.63 -29.78
C VAL A 568 -13.15 -1.27 -29.42
N GLN A 569 -12.44 -0.20 -29.80
CA GLN A 569 -12.89 1.18 -29.66
C GLN A 569 -12.78 1.91 -30.99
N VAL A 570 -13.80 2.71 -31.31
CA VAL A 570 -13.81 3.56 -32.52
C VAL A 570 -13.59 5.00 -32.12
N LEU A 571 -12.50 5.58 -32.54
CA LEU A 571 -12.25 7.02 -32.43
C LEU A 571 -12.78 7.70 -33.70
N ARG A 572 -13.40 8.87 -33.52
CA ARG A 572 -13.99 9.62 -34.65
C ARG A 572 -12.96 10.30 -35.56
N GLU A 573 -11.78 10.53 -35.03
CA GLU A 573 -10.68 11.18 -35.74
C GLU A 573 -9.43 10.32 -35.62
N SER A 574 -8.57 10.34 -36.62
CA SER A 574 -7.25 9.69 -36.62
C SER A 574 -6.15 10.74 -36.46
N LEU A 575 -5.18 10.48 -35.59
CA LEU A 575 -3.93 11.26 -35.53
C LEU A 575 -3.07 10.87 -36.76
N ALA A 576 -2.93 11.79 -37.68
CA ALA A 576 -2.21 11.54 -38.94
C ALA A 576 -0.74 11.96 -38.87
N SER A 577 -0.42 12.99 -38.11
CA SER A 577 0.94 13.52 -37.95
C SER A 577 1.08 14.17 -36.57
N GLU A 578 2.24 14.01 -35.95
CA GLU A 578 2.55 14.62 -34.67
C GLU A 578 3.96 15.16 -34.65
N ALA A 579 4.11 16.31 -34.00
CA ALA A 579 5.39 16.89 -33.64
C ALA A 579 5.42 17.27 -32.16
N SER A 580 6.59 17.27 -31.55
CA SER A 580 6.74 17.72 -30.17
C SER A 580 7.95 18.64 -29.97
N ILE A 581 7.84 19.56 -29.03
CA ILE A 581 8.90 20.51 -28.66
C ILE A 581 9.18 20.34 -27.18
N PRO A 582 10.39 19.96 -26.75
CA PRO A 582 10.76 19.91 -25.34
C PRO A 582 10.86 21.35 -24.79
N LEU A 583 10.28 21.58 -23.62
CA LEU A 583 10.31 22.88 -22.94
C LEU A 583 11.08 22.83 -21.61
N GLY A 584 11.37 21.63 -21.09
CA GLY A 584 12.12 21.41 -19.85
C GLY A 584 11.34 21.72 -18.58
N GLY A 585 10.02 21.68 -18.64
CA GLY A 585 9.10 21.81 -17.53
C GLY A 585 7.68 21.48 -17.95
N PRO A 586 6.75 21.22 -16.99
CA PRO A 586 5.38 20.88 -17.30
C PRO A 586 4.70 21.92 -18.20
N VAL A 587 3.96 21.43 -19.17
CA VAL A 587 3.20 22.26 -20.13
C VAL A 587 1.72 22.14 -19.80
N SER A 588 0.99 23.22 -19.91
CA SER A 588 -0.47 23.28 -19.75
C SER A 588 -1.12 24.11 -20.84
N GLY A 589 -2.36 23.78 -21.17
CA GLY A 589 -3.16 24.52 -22.13
C GLY A 589 -3.45 23.74 -23.43
N VAL A 590 -4.45 24.21 -24.14
CA VAL A 590 -4.92 23.58 -25.39
C VAL A 590 -5.44 24.62 -26.36
N ILE A 591 -5.02 24.50 -27.62
CA ILE A 591 -5.52 25.32 -28.73
C ILE A 591 -5.90 24.36 -29.87
N SER A 592 -7.09 24.55 -30.43
CA SER A 592 -7.55 23.82 -31.59
C SER A 592 -7.67 24.76 -32.80
N LEU A 593 -7.02 24.41 -33.89
CA LEU A 593 -7.01 25.18 -35.14
C LEU A 593 -7.63 24.35 -36.25
N ASN A 594 -8.29 25.00 -37.20
CA ASN A 594 -8.84 24.37 -38.40
C ASN A 594 -7.93 24.60 -39.59
N LEU A 595 -7.74 23.58 -40.41
CA LEU A 595 -6.97 23.58 -41.65
C LEU A 595 -7.83 23.07 -42.77
N GLN A 596 -8.02 23.84 -43.85
CA GLN A 596 -8.76 23.41 -45.04
C GLN A 596 -7.81 22.77 -46.05
N ILE A 597 -8.20 21.65 -46.64
CA ILE A 597 -7.45 21.02 -47.74
C ILE A 597 -7.95 21.49 -49.09
N ARG A 598 -7.05 22.09 -49.86
CA ARG A 598 -7.33 22.65 -51.22
C ARG A 598 -6.98 21.68 -52.36
#